data_2a99e14eb97e8eaf23cb9fc7b26cfae4
#
_entry.id   2a99e14eb97e8eaf23cb9fc7b26cfae4
#
_cell.length_a   1.000
_cell.length_b   1.000
_cell.length_c   1.000
_cell.angle_alpha   90.00
_cell.angle_beta   90.00
_cell.angle_gamma   90.00
#
_symmetry.space_group_name_H-M   'P 1'
#
loop_
_entity.id
_entity.type
_entity.pdbx_description
1 polymer ?
#
loop_
_entity_poly.entity_id
_entity_poly.type
_entity_poly.pdbx_seq_one_letter_code
_entity_poly.pdbx_strand_id
1 'polypeptide(L)'
;MSNDNPSEKSPLKKKMGLGRGLDALLGEALRGDSMAAKSNSDMGSRGQGVATLSVIDIRPNPDQPRRHFADEKLDELAASIAKHGVIQPIIVRPFQGGYQIVAGERRWRAAQRAQLHDIPAIIRSFDDSETLEIALLENIQRQDLNPIEEAEAYKKLTELFGHSAAELAELVHKSRSHVANMMRLLDLPPTLRDLVTEEKLSMGHARALLGSDNAVQLAMLVIKNGLSV
;
A
#
# COMPACT_ATOMS: atom_id res chain seq x y z
N MET A 1 -37.95 -49.26 -9.04
CA MET A 1 -37.55 -48.40 -10.17
C MET A 1 -36.99 -47.14 -9.57
N SER A 2 -35.70 -47.14 -9.39
CA SER A 2 -34.89 -46.08 -8.78
C SER A 2 -34.50 -45.09 -9.85
N ASN A 3 -34.61 -43.79 -9.58
CA ASN A 3 -33.96 -42.77 -10.39
C ASN A 3 -33.17 -41.85 -9.43
N ASP A 4 -31.89 -42.14 -9.33
CA ASP A 4 -30.88 -41.27 -8.79
C ASP A 4 -30.61 -40.18 -9.81
N ASN A 5 -30.63 -38.91 -9.36
CA ASN A 5 -30.17 -37.78 -10.15
C ASN A 5 -29.00 -37.11 -9.35
N PRO A 6 -27.76 -37.16 -9.87
CA PRO A 6 -26.63 -36.50 -9.18
C PRO A 6 -26.61 -35.02 -9.55
N SER A 7 -26.65 -34.21 -8.51
CA SER A 7 -26.46 -32.73 -8.55
C SER A 7 -25.09 -32.36 -9.13
N GLU A 8 -25.10 -31.63 -10.21
CA GLU A 8 -23.95 -30.94 -10.80
C GLU A 8 -23.41 -29.91 -9.83
N LYS A 9 -22.23 -30.16 -9.29
CA LYS A 9 -21.40 -29.14 -8.60
C LYS A 9 -20.66 -28.35 -9.66
N SER A 10 -21.04 -27.10 -9.85
CA SER A 10 -20.26 -26.12 -10.59
C SER A 10 -18.87 -25.90 -9.96
N PRO A 11 -17.79 -25.86 -10.73
CA PRO A 11 -16.47 -25.62 -10.18
C PRO A 11 -16.32 -24.15 -9.75
N LEU A 12 -16.07 -23.94 -8.46
CA LEU A 12 -15.62 -22.68 -7.90
C LEU A 12 -14.36 -22.23 -8.64
N LYS A 13 -14.41 -21.10 -9.33
CA LYS A 13 -13.27 -20.41 -9.93
C LYS A 13 -12.28 -20.09 -8.80
N LYS A 14 -11.13 -20.77 -8.84
CA LYS A 14 -9.98 -20.54 -7.96
C LYS A 14 -9.49 -19.11 -8.22
N LYS A 15 -9.74 -18.18 -7.28
CA LYS A 15 -9.14 -16.84 -7.29
C LYS A 15 -7.63 -17.03 -7.20
N MET A 16 -6.90 -16.64 -8.24
CA MET A 16 -5.45 -16.57 -8.22
C MET A 16 -5.05 -15.44 -7.26
N GLY A 17 -4.40 -15.81 -6.16
CA GLY A 17 -3.97 -14.85 -5.13
C GLY A 17 -2.94 -13.85 -5.67
N LEU A 18 -3.20 -12.57 -5.41
CA LEU A 18 -2.35 -11.41 -5.76
C LEU A 18 -0.94 -11.47 -5.14
N GLY A 19 -0.72 -12.27 -4.08
CA GLY A 19 0.53 -12.32 -3.34
C GLY A 19 1.77 -12.74 -4.13
N ARG A 20 1.61 -13.49 -5.24
CA ARG A 20 2.72 -13.78 -6.17
C ARG A 20 2.92 -12.71 -7.26
N GLY A 21 1.92 -11.84 -7.46
CA GLY A 21 1.95 -10.79 -8.47
C GLY A 21 2.79 -9.58 -8.06
N LEU A 22 2.75 -9.17 -6.81
CA LEU A 22 3.43 -7.95 -6.36
C LEU A 22 4.95 -8.13 -6.27
N ASP A 23 5.44 -9.28 -5.76
CA ASP A 23 6.87 -9.62 -5.77
C ASP A 23 7.41 -9.81 -7.19
N ALA A 24 6.61 -10.39 -8.10
CA ALA A 24 6.95 -10.47 -9.51
C ALA A 24 6.97 -9.08 -10.17
N LEU A 25 6.03 -8.20 -9.82
CA LEU A 25 5.93 -6.84 -10.37
C LEU A 25 7.08 -5.93 -9.93
N LEU A 26 7.52 -6.06 -8.68
CA LEU A 26 8.66 -5.30 -8.13
C LEU A 26 10.01 -5.97 -8.47
N GLY A 27 10.07 -7.29 -8.50
CA GLY A 27 11.29 -8.05 -8.79
C GLY A 27 11.70 -8.06 -10.27
N GLU A 28 10.75 -8.09 -11.22
CA GLU A 28 11.03 -7.99 -12.65
C GLU A 28 11.38 -6.56 -13.09
N ALA A 29 10.83 -5.53 -12.45
CA ALA A 29 11.21 -4.15 -12.72
C ALA A 29 12.64 -3.82 -12.29
N LEU A 30 13.26 -4.61 -11.40
CA LEU A 30 14.62 -4.45 -10.91
C LEU A 30 15.65 -5.31 -11.67
N ARG A 31 15.21 -6.30 -12.45
CA ARG A 31 16.09 -7.12 -13.30
C ARG A 31 15.99 -6.69 -14.76
N GLY A 32 16.39 -5.45 -15.03
CA GLY A 32 16.59 -4.96 -16.37
C GLY A 32 17.83 -5.58 -16.96
N ASP A 33 17.67 -6.67 -17.69
CA ASP A 33 18.75 -7.20 -18.52
C ASP A 33 18.65 -6.61 -19.93
N SER A 34 19.75 -6.01 -20.32
CA SER A 34 19.98 -5.39 -21.62
C SER A 34 19.98 -6.44 -22.72
N MET A 35 19.13 -6.26 -23.74
CA MET A 35 19.51 -6.56 -25.13
C MET A 35 18.62 -5.91 -26.16
N ALA A 36 19.27 -5.04 -26.92
CA ALA A 36 19.14 -4.77 -28.36
C ALA A 36 17.75 -4.70 -29.03
N ALA A 37 17.55 -3.54 -29.62
CA ALA A 37 16.56 -3.20 -30.62
C ALA A 37 16.39 -4.23 -31.74
N LYS A 38 15.12 -4.56 -32.03
CA LYS A 38 14.65 -4.76 -33.42
C LYS A 38 13.16 -4.41 -33.51
N SER A 39 12.89 -3.46 -34.39
CA SER A 39 11.56 -3.07 -34.86
C SER A 39 10.81 -4.27 -35.43
N ASN A 40 9.55 -4.48 -35.02
CA ASN A 40 8.44 -4.67 -35.97
C ASN A 40 7.09 -4.63 -35.25
N SER A 41 6.20 -3.91 -35.89
CA SER A 41 4.78 -3.79 -35.61
C SER A 41 4.10 -5.18 -35.46
N ASP A 42 3.50 -5.42 -34.28
CA ASP A 42 2.29 -6.24 -34.25
C ASP A 42 1.42 -5.87 -33.05
N MET A 43 0.15 -5.57 -33.31
CA MET A 43 -0.88 -5.24 -32.33
C MET A 43 -1.30 -6.53 -31.63
N GLY A 44 -0.96 -6.71 -30.33
CA GLY A 44 -1.57 -7.82 -29.62
C GLY A 44 -0.80 -8.42 -28.45
N SER A 45 0.12 -7.69 -27.82
CA SER A 45 0.63 -8.10 -26.51
C SER A 45 1.12 -6.86 -25.77
N ARG A 46 0.31 -6.34 -24.81
CA ARG A 46 0.70 -5.20 -23.99
C ARG A 46 1.83 -5.62 -23.04
N GLY A 47 3.05 -5.61 -23.58
CA GLY A 47 4.28 -5.83 -22.86
C GLY A 47 4.45 -4.84 -21.71
N GLN A 48 4.88 -5.36 -20.58
CA GLN A 48 5.15 -4.65 -19.33
C GLN A 48 6.42 -3.78 -19.47
N GLY A 49 6.46 -2.83 -20.42
CA GLY A 49 7.61 -1.97 -20.65
C GLY A 49 7.50 -0.66 -19.88
N VAL A 50 8.67 -0.07 -19.56
CA VAL A 50 8.76 1.31 -19.09
C VAL A 50 8.47 2.23 -20.27
N ALA A 51 7.45 3.07 -20.15
CA ALA A 51 7.12 4.11 -21.11
C ALA A 51 7.61 5.47 -20.59
N THR A 52 7.93 6.38 -21.49
CA THR A 52 8.18 7.78 -21.13
C THR A 52 6.87 8.55 -21.29
N LEU A 53 6.40 9.20 -20.22
CA LEU A 53 5.15 9.96 -20.20
C LEU A 53 5.41 11.42 -19.84
N SER A 54 4.64 12.31 -20.46
CA SER A 54 4.66 13.72 -20.11
C SER A 54 4.09 13.95 -18.69
N VAL A 55 4.81 14.71 -17.88
CA VAL A 55 4.43 15.04 -16.50
C VAL A 55 3.06 15.72 -16.42
N ILE A 56 2.67 16.47 -17.48
CA ILE A 56 1.41 17.19 -17.57
C ILE A 56 0.22 16.25 -17.74
N ASP A 57 0.41 15.09 -18.40
CA ASP A 57 -0.64 14.11 -18.65
C ASP A 57 -0.92 13.22 -17.44
N ILE A 58 -0.13 13.37 -16.36
CA ILE A 58 -0.21 12.56 -15.17
C ILE A 58 -0.89 13.35 -14.05
N ARG A 59 -1.89 12.74 -13.42
CA ARG A 59 -2.66 13.33 -12.31
C ARG A 59 -2.46 12.53 -11.03
N PRO A 60 -2.45 13.19 -9.84
CA PRO A 60 -2.43 12.51 -8.56
C PRO A 60 -3.74 11.78 -8.31
N ASN A 61 -3.70 10.73 -7.49
CA ASN A 61 -4.92 10.08 -7.01
C ASN A 61 -5.46 10.86 -5.79
N PRO A 62 -6.70 11.36 -5.81
CA PRO A 62 -7.31 12.10 -4.69
C PRO A 62 -7.48 11.24 -3.42
N ASP A 63 -7.57 9.92 -3.57
CA ASP A 63 -7.73 8.95 -2.47
C ASP A 63 -6.40 8.54 -1.82
N GLN A 64 -5.29 9.12 -2.25
CA GLN A 64 -3.99 8.89 -1.63
C GLN A 64 -4.00 9.37 -0.16
N PRO A 65 -3.66 8.50 0.80
CA PRO A 65 -3.72 8.83 2.23
C PRO A 65 -2.68 9.88 2.64
N ARG A 66 -1.59 10.02 1.86
CA ARG A 66 -0.52 10.98 2.16
C ARG A 66 -0.72 12.30 1.44
N ARG A 67 -1.24 13.29 2.15
CA ARG A 67 -1.43 14.67 1.62
C ARG A 67 -0.31 15.63 1.99
N HIS A 68 0.44 15.37 3.06
CA HIS A 68 1.53 16.21 3.54
C HIS A 68 2.88 15.54 3.30
N PHE A 69 3.74 16.23 2.58
CA PHE A 69 5.13 15.88 2.37
C PHE A 69 5.97 16.97 3.03
N ALA A 70 6.97 16.60 3.83
CA ALA A 70 7.94 17.57 4.31
C ALA A 70 8.66 18.20 3.11
N ASP A 71 8.54 19.51 2.96
CA ASP A 71 9.04 20.25 1.79
C ASP A 71 10.54 20.05 1.60
N GLU A 72 11.34 20.07 2.68
CA GLU A 72 12.78 19.85 2.65
C GLU A 72 13.17 18.51 1.98
N LYS A 73 12.51 17.42 2.38
CA LYS A 73 12.76 16.09 1.79
C LYS A 73 12.31 15.96 0.34
N LEU A 74 11.37 16.81 -0.08
CA LEU A 74 10.91 16.83 -1.47
C LEU A 74 11.88 17.64 -2.33
N ASP A 75 12.46 18.72 -1.78
CA ASP A 75 13.47 19.55 -2.46
C ASP A 75 14.79 18.81 -2.66
N GLU A 76 15.24 18.03 -1.65
CA GLU A 76 16.39 17.13 -1.81
C GLU A 76 16.18 16.11 -2.95
N LEU A 77 14.98 15.50 -3.00
CA LEU A 77 14.63 14.56 -4.06
C LEU A 77 14.56 15.26 -5.42
N ALA A 78 14.02 16.47 -5.50
CA ALA A 78 13.96 17.26 -6.73
C ALA A 78 15.37 17.61 -7.25
N ALA A 79 16.29 18.01 -6.36
CA ALA A 79 17.67 18.25 -6.73
C ALA A 79 18.38 17.01 -7.27
N SER A 80 18.14 15.85 -6.66
CA SER A 80 18.64 14.56 -7.15
C SER A 80 18.07 14.20 -8.52
N ILE A 81 16.75 14.39 -8.70
CA ILE A 81 16.05 14.10 -9.97
C ILE A 81 16.48 15.07 -11.09
N ALA A 82 16.72 16.34 -10.78
CA ALA A 82 17.25 17.30 -11.75
C ALA A 82 18.62 16.87 -12.30
N LYS A 83 19.45 16.21 -11.45
CA LYS A 83 20.80 15.80 -11.83
C LYS A 83 20.86 14.43 -12.52
N HIS A 84 20.04 13.48 -12.10
CA HIS A 84 20.14 12.08 -12.54
C HIS A 84 18.88 11.56 -13.25
N GLY A 85 17.83 12.38 -13.37
CA GLY A 85 16.52 11.92 -13.83
C GLY A 85 15.80 11.05 -12.79
N VAL A 86 14.61 10.57 -13.17
CA VAL A 86 13.84 9.61 -12.37
C VAL A 86 14.36 8.19 -12.68
N ILE A 87 15.20 7.66 -11.80
CA ILE A 87 15.81 6.32 -11.97
C ILE A 87 14.76 5.22 -11.85
N GLN A 88 13.89 5.30 -10.84
CA GLN A 88 12.85 4.31 -10.61
C GLN A 88 11.52 4.80 -11.19
N PRO A 89 10.92 4.08 -12.19
CA PRO A 89 9.67 4.49 -12.81
C PRO A 89 8.54 4.65 -11.79
N ILE A 90 7.60 5.53 -12.09
CA ILE A 90 6.31 5.59 -11.37
C ILE A 90 5.35 4.56 -11.97
N ILE A 91 4.31 4.18 -11.22
CA ILE A 91 3.24 3.31 -11.71
C ILE A 91 2.01 4.17 -11.93
N VAL A 92 1.43 4.06 -13.12
CA VAL A 92 0.24 4.80 -13.52
C VAL A 92 -0.78 3.90 -14.18
N ARG A 93 -2.05 4.31 -14.15
CA ARG A 93 -3.14 3.71 -14.92
C ARG A 93 -3.71 4.70 -15.93
N PRO A 94 -4.29 4.24 -17.05
CA PRO A 94 -5.08 5.10 -17.94
C PRO A 94 -6.29 5.66 -17.18
N PHE A 95 -6.53 6.97 -17.27
CA PHE A 95 -7.62 7.64 -16.60
C PHE A 95 -8.02 8.92 -17.30
N GLN A 96 -9.29 9.05 -17.72
CA GLN A 96 -9.89 10.25 -18.30
C GLN A 96 -9.04 10.93 -19.43
N GLY A 97 -8.55 10.15 -20.36
CA GLY A 97 -7.75 10.65 -21.48
C GLY A 97 -6.29 10.97 -21.17
N GLY A 98 -5.84 10.73 -19.93
CA GLY A 98 -4.46 10.81 -19.46
C GLY A 98 -4.11 9.64 -18.56
N TYR A 99 -3.31 9.90 -17.52
CA TYR A 99 -2.85 8.89 -16.57
C TYR A 99 -3.09 9.33 -15.13
N GLN A 100 -3.38 8.38 -14.25
CA GLN A 100 -3.48 8.59 -12.81
C GLN A 100 -2.40 7.80 -12.09
N ILE A 101 -1.76 8.44 -11.10
CA ILE A 101 -0.71 7.81 -10.29
C ILE A 101 -1.32 6.73 -9.40
N VAL A 102 -0.75 5.53 -9.47
CA VAL A 102 -1.02 4.41 -8.55
C VAL A 102 0.05 4.37 -7.45
N ALA A 103 1.34 4.50 -7.85
CA ALA A 103 2.46 4.54 -6.91
C ALA A 103 3.57 5.47 -7.40
N GLY A 104 4.31 6.09 -6.48
CA GLY A 104 5.44 6.96 -6.77
C GLY A 104 5.12 8.45 -6.84
N GLU A 105 4.09 8.94 -6.15
CA GLU A 105 3.67 10.36 -6.16
C GLU A 105 4.79 11.32 -5.76
N ARG A 106 5.64 10.96 -4.79
CA ARG A 106 6.79 11.81 -4.40
C ARG A 106 7.76 12.05 -5.57
N ARG A 107 8.01 11.01 -6.40
CA ARG A 107 8.88 11.12 -7.58
C ARG A 107 8.28 12.03 -8.63
N TRP A 108 6.97 11.91 -8.86
CA TRP A 108 6.26 12.79 -9.78
C TRP A 108 6.27 14.25 -9.31
N ARG A 109 5.97 14.52 -8.02
CA ARG A 109 6.04 15.89 -7.46
C ARG A 109 7.45 16.47 -7.52
N ALA A 110 8.46 15.66 -7.21
CA ALA A 110 9.85 16.08 -7.31
C ALA A 110 10.28 16.34 -8.76
N ALA A 111 9.79 15.55 -9.72
CA ALA A 111 10.01 15.81 -11.15
C ALA A 111 9.37 17.12 -11.62
N GLN A 112 8.16 17.46 -11.13
CA GLN A 112 7.53 18.76 -11.37
C GLN A 112 8.38 19.92 -10.82
N ARG A 113 8.88 19.80 -9.56
CA ARG A 113 9.77 20.81 -8.96
C ARG A 113 11.10 20.93 -9.73
N ALA A 114 11.62 19.82 -10.26
CA ALA A 114 12.80 19.77 -11.11
C ALA A 114 12.55 20.22 -12.55
N GLN A 115 11.31 20.63 -12.89
CA GLN A 115 10.89 21.08 -14.21
C GLN A 115 11.17 20.06 -15.33
N LEU A 116 11.09 18.76 -15.04
CA LEU A 116 11.18 17.73 -16.07
C LEU A 116 9.90 17.70 -16.91
N HIS A 117 10.05 17.59 -18.22
CA HIS A 117 8.93 17.45 -19.14
C HIS A 117 8.38 16.02 -19.15
N ASP A 118 9.26 15.06 -19.11
CA ASP A 118 8.95 13.63 -19.25
C ASP A 118 9.55 12.82 -18.11
N ILE A 119 8.86 11.75 -17.71
CA ILE A 119 9.33 10.81 -16.68
C ILE A 119 9.05 9.36 -17.07
N PRO A 120 9.90 8.42 -16.67
CA PRO A 120 9.65 7.01 -16.89
C PRO A 120 8.48 6.52 -16.02
N ALA A 121 7.56 5.79 -16.66
CA ALA A 121 6.37 5.25 -16.03
C ALA A 121 6.06 3.83 -16.52
N ILE A 122 5.51 3.01 -15.65
CA ILE A 122 4.94 1.70 -15.97
C ILE A 122 3.43 1.89 -16.06
N ILE A 123 2.87 1.66 -17.26
CA ILE A 123 1.43 1.74 -17.48
C ILE A 123 0.80 0.40 -17.16
N ARG A 124 -0.16 0.38 -16.23
CA ARG A 124 -0.94 -0.80 -15.86
C ARG A 124 -2.43 -0.47 -15.90
N SER A 125 -3.22 -1.40 -16.38
CA SER A 125 -4.67 -1.30 -16.31
C SER A 125 -5.12 -1.87 -14.97
N PHE A 126 -5.32 -1.01 -14.00
CA PHE A 126 -5.95 -1.32 -12.72
C PHE A 126 -7.37 -0.78 -12.71
N ASP A 127 -8.29 -1.51 -12.13
CA ASP A 127 -9.58 -0.94 -11.76
C ASP A 127 -9.46 -0.05 -10.51
N ASP A 128 -10.54 0.64 -10.13
CA ASP A 128 -10.52 1.53 -8.97
C ASP A 128 -10.23 0.77 -7.67
N SER A 129 -10.73 -0.46 -7.55
CA SER A 129 -10.54 -1.33 -6.39
C SER A 129 -9.08 -1.77 -6.25
N GLU A 130 -8.48 -2.28 -7.33
CA GLU A 130 -7.07 -2.69 -7.37
C GLU A 130 -6.14 -1.50 -7.10
N THR A 131 -6.47 -0.32 -7.65
CA THR A 131 -5.70 0.91 -7.42
C THR A 131 -5.71 1.32 -5.95
N LEU A 132 -6.87 1.26 -5.30
CA LEU A 132 -7.01 1.57 -3.88
C LEU A 132 -6.27 0.54 -3.01
N GLU A 133 -6.35 -0.74 -3.34
CA GLU A 133 -5.66 -1.82 -2.63
C GLU A 133 -4.13 -1.61 -2.66
N ILE A 134 -3.57 -1.35 -3.85
CA ILE A 134 -2.13 -1.08 -4.01
C ILE A 134 -1.71 0.16 -3.21
N ALA A 135 -2.50 1.23 -3.24
CA ALA A 135 -2.20 2.45 -2.49
C ALA A 135 -2.22 2.22 -0.97
N LEU A 136 -3.14 1.39 -0.46
CA LEU A 136 -3.19 1.02 0.96
C LEU A 136 -1.99 0.14 1.35
N LEU A 137 -1.62 -0.84 0.52
CA LEU A 137 -0.46 -1.70 0.76
C LEU A 137 0.86 -0.91 0.73
N GLU A 138 1.03 0.02 -0.23
CA GLU A 138 2.22 0.90 -0.28
C GLU A 138 2.31 1.76 0.99
N ASN A 139 1.17 2.29 1.46
CA ASN A 139 1.13 3.10 2.66
C ASN A 139 1.55 2.30 3.91
N ILE A 140 1.12 1.03 4.04
CA ILE A 140 1.48 0.17 5.18
C ILE A 140 2.98 -0.14 5.21
N GLN A 141 3.67 -0.21 4.06
CA GLN A 141 5.10 -0.48 4.00
C GLN A 141 5.97 0.73 4.42
N ARG A 142 5.35 1.83 4.84
CA ARG A 142 6.08 3.00 5.36
C ARG A 142 6.63 2.71 6.75
N GLN A 143 7.83 3.24 7.03
CA GLN A 143 8.51 3.09 8.31
C GLN A 143 7.99 4.06 9.40
N ASP A 144 7.16 5.03 9.03
CA ASP A 144 6.72 6.14 9.87
C ASP A 144 5.23 6.06 10.28
N LEU A 145 4.58 4.89 10.08
CA LEU A 145 3.22 4.66 10.57
C LEU A 145 3.20 4.42 12.07
N ASN A 146 2.24 5.06 12.75
CA ASN A 146 1.95 4.69 14.13
C ASN A 146 1.11 3.40 14.20
N PRO A 147 1.07 2.70 15.36
CA PRO A 147 0.36 1.43 15.49
C PRO A 147 -1.14 1.50 15.19
N ILE A 148 -1.79 2.63 15.46
CA ILE A 148 -3.23 2.81 15.20
C ILE A 148 -3.48 2.99 13.69
N GLU A 149 -2.65 3.78 13.00
CA GLU A 149 -2.73 3.93 11.54
C GLU A 149 -2.50 2.60 10.81
N GLU A 150 -1.52 1.81 11.26
CA GLU A 150 -1.26 0.48 10.72
C GLU A 150 -2.46 -0.45 10.93
N ALA A 151 -3.06 -0.45 12.12
CA ALA A 151 -4.26 -1.21 12.42
C ALA A 151 -5.47 -0.81 11.55
N GLU A 152 -5.69 0.48 11.35
CA GLU A 152 -6.76 1.01 10.49
C GLU A 152 -6.58 0.61 9.03
N ALA A 153 -5.34 0.62 8.53
CA ALA A 153 -5.03 0.17 7.18
C ALA A 153 -5.32 -1.33 7.00
N TYR A 154 -4.93 -2.19 7.96
CA TYR A 154 -5.30 -3.61 7.94
C TYR A 154 -6.81 -3.82 7.97
N LYS A 155 -7.53 -3.07 8.80
CA LYS A 155 -8.98 -3.14 8.86
C LYS A 155 -9.63 -2.78 7.53
N LYS A 156 -9.18 -1.69 6.89
CA LYS A 156 -9.66 -1.28 5.56
C LYS A 156 -9.42 -2.37 4.51
N LEU A 157 -8.25 -2.99 4.48
CA LEU A 157 -7.95 -4.09 3.56
C LEU A 157 -8.85 -5.30 3.80
N THR A 158 -9.18 -5.61 5.06
CA THR A 158 -10.13 -6.68 5.38
C THR A 158 -11.56 -6.33 4.94
N GLU A 159 -12.04 -5.13 5.24
CA GLU A 159 -13.42 -4.71 4.98
C GLU A 159 -13.71 -4.49 3.49
N LEU A 160 -12.78 -3.86 2.76
CA LEU A 160 -12.99 -3.49 1.35
C LEU A 160 -12.64 -4.62 0.38
N PHE A 161 -11.62 -5.42 0.69
CA PHE A 161 -11.08 -6.43 -0.24
C PHE A 161 -11.25 -7.86 0.27
N GLY A 162 -11.72 -8.05 1.49
CA GLY A 162 -12.01 -9.36 2.08
C GLY A 162 -10.77 -10.16 2.46
N HIS A 163 -9.61 -9.52 2.62
CA HIS A 163 -8.40 -10.20 3.05
C HIS A 163 -8.52 -10.74 4.46
N SER A 164 -8.11 -11.98 4.64
CA SER A 164 -7.92 -12.56 5.97
C SER A 164 -6.63 -12.04 6.62
N ALA A 165 -6.53 -12.13 7.95
CA ALA A 165 -5.30 -11.77 8.66
C ALA A 165 -4.07 -12.60 8.22
N ALA A 166 -4.26 -13.79 7.67
CA ALA A 166 -3.19 -14.61 7.13
C ALA A 166 -2.68 -14.07 5.79
N GLU A 167 -3.59 -13.73 4.87
CA GLU A 167 -3.24 -13.12 3.59
C GLU A 167 -2.57 -11.75 3.76
N LEU A 168 -3.09 -10.91 4.67
CA LEU A 168 -2.44 -9.64 5.01
C LEU A 168 -1.03 -9.84 5.56
N ALA A 169 -0.82 -10.83 6.43
CA ALA A 169 0.51 -11.12 6.97
C ALA A 169 1.52 -11.47 5.88
N GLU A 170 1.11 -12.24 4.86
CA GLU A 170 1.94 -12.55 3.70
C GLU A 170 2.23 -11.30 2.86
N LEU A 171 1.20 -10.49 2.57
CA LEU A 171 1.31 -9.27 1.75
C LEU A 171 2.24 -8.22 2.37
N VAL A 172 2.23 -8.08 3.71
CA VAL A 172 3.03 -7.07 4.41
C VAL A 172 4.31 -7.63 5.03
N HIS A 173 4.64 -8.91 4.80
CA HIS A 173 5.83 -9.61 5.34
C HIS A 173 5.92 -9.55 6.88
N LYS A 174 4.77 -9.72 7.56
CA LYS A 174 4.64 -9.77 9.01
C LYS A 174 4.09 -11.12 9.46
N SER A 175 4.14 -11.40 10.76
CA SER A 175 3.46 -12.59 11.28
C SER A 175 1.94 -12.38 11.37
N ARG A 176 1.16 -13.47 11.22
CA ARG A 176 -0.30 -13.44 11.41
C ARG A 176 -0.67 -12.91 12.81
N SER A 177 0.12 -13.27 13.83
CA SER A 177 -0.09 -12.77 15.18
C SER A 177 0.15 -11.26 15.31
N HIS A 178 1.10 -10.71 14.55
CA HIS A 178 1.32 -9.26 14.50
C HIS A 178 0.08 -8.56 13.92
N VAL A 179 -0.38 -8.97 12.74
CA VAL A 179 -1.56 -8.37 12.10
C VAL A 179 -2.79 -8.45 13.00
N ALA A 180 -3.05 -9.63 13.59
CA ALA A 180 -4.18 -9.81 14.50
C ALA A 180 -4.08 -8.91 15.75
N ASN A 181 -2.89 -8.79 16.34
CA ASN A 181 -2.66 -7.94 17.51
C ASN A 181 -2.81 -6.44 17.17
N MET A 182 -2.36 -6.02 15.98
CA MET A 182 -2.56 -4.64 15.51
C MET A 182 -4.05 -4.34 15.36
N MET A 183 -4.80 -5.18 14.65
CA MET A 183 -6.25 -4.98 14.46
C MET A 183 -7.01 -4.90 15.78
N ARG A 184 -6.62 -5.68 16.79
CA ARG A 184 -7.24 -5.64 18.13
C ARG A 184 -7.02 -4.30 18.85
N LEU A 185 -6.02 -3.49 18.50
CA LEU A 185 -5.85 -2.16 19.09
C LEU A 185 -7.04 -1.24 18.80
N LEU A 186 -7.78 -1.48 17.71
CA LEU A 186 -8.97 -0.73 17.38
C LEU A 186 -10.17 -1.02 18.30
N ASP A 187 -10.10 -2.10 19.08
CA ASP A 187 -11.10 -2.42 20.09
C ASP A 187 -10.92 -1.58 21.39
N LEU A 188 -9.82 -0.84 21.50
CA LEU A 188 -9.58 0.06 22.62
C LEU A 188 -10.50 1.29 22.56
N PRO A 189 -10.88 1.84 23.73
CA PRO A 189 -11.54 3.14 23.81
C PRO A 189 -10.74 4.24 23.05
N PRO A 190 -11.41 5.23 22.43
CA PRO A 190 -10.74 6.28 21.66
C PRO A 190 -9.62 6.98 22.45
N THR A 191 -9.85 7.31 23.71
CA THR A 191 -8.85 7.94 24.60
C THR A 191 -7.55 7.14 24.73
N LEU A 192 -7.64 5.79 24.72
CA LEU A 192 -6.44 4.94 24.78
C LEU A 192 -5.74 4.85 23.43
N ARG A 193 -6.49 4.87 22.33
CA ARG A 193 -5.91 4.94 20.98
C ARG A 193 -5.13 6.25 20.79
N ASP A 194 -5.66 7.37 21.28
CA ASP A 194 -4.97 8.66 21.25
C ASP A 194 -3.64 8.60 22.04
N LEU A 195 -3.62 7.98 23.23
CA LEU A 195 -2.41 7.81 24.03
C LEU A 195 -1.37 6.91 23.34
N VAL A 196 -1.80 5.92 22.56
CA VAL A 196 -0.89 5.09 21.74
C VAL A 196 -0.34 5.89 20.57
N THR A 197 -1.18 6.66 19.88
CA THR A 197 -0.78 7.53 18.77
C THR A 197 0.23 8.59 19.22
N GLU A 198 0.06 9.14 20.42
CA GLU A 198 0.96 10.13 21.04
C GLU A 198 2.20 9.49 21.68
N GLU A 199 2.41 8.18 21.53
CA GLU A 199 3.51 7.41 22.13
C GLU A 199 3.56 7.46 23.66
N LYS A 200 2.52 7.97 24.33
CA LYS A 200 2.40 8.00 25.80
C LYS A 200 2.11 6.62 26.40
N LEU A 201 1.52 5.73 25.61
CA LEU A 201 1.21 4.36 25.99
C LEU A 201 1.83 3.41 24.94
N SER A 202 2.67 2.48 25.39
CA SER A 202 3.28 1.52 24.47
C SER A 202 2.24 0.49 23.95
N MET A 203 2.51 -0.08 22.78
CA MET A 203 1.69 -1.15 22.19
C MET A 203 1.54 -2.37 23.12
N GLY A 204 2.57 -2.68 23.93
CA GLY A 204 2.52 -3.75 24.94
C GLY A 204 1.49 -3.45 26.02
N HIS A 205 1.50 -2.25 26.58
CA HIS A 205 0.51 -1.80 27.56
C HIS A 205 -0.90 -1.78 26.96
N ALA A 206 -1.05 -1.23 25.76
CA ALA A 206 -2.32 -1.18 25.04
C ALA A 206 -2.95 -2.57 24.90
N ARG A 207 -2.16 -3.59 24.51
CA ARG A 207 -2.63 -4.99 24.43
C ARG A 207 -3.01 -5.59 25.78
N ALA A 208 -2.25 -5.27 26.84
CA ALA A 208 -2.57 -5.78 28.19
C ALA A 208 -3.89 -5.20 28.74
N LEU A 209 -4.28 -4.02 28.27
CA LEU A 209 -5.50 -3.33 28.68
C LEU A 209 -6.75 -3.74 27.88
N LEU A 210 -6.59 -4.50 26.79
CA LEU A 210 -7.71 -4.99 25.98
C LEU A 210 -8.65 -5.87 26.83
N GLY A 211 -9.94 -5.54 26.77
CA GLY A 211 -10.98 -6.27 27.49
C GLY A 211 -11.08 -5.97 28.99
N SER A 212 -10.34 -4.97 29.50
CA SER A 212 -10.48 -4.51 30.87
C SER A 212 -11.55 -3.43 31.01
N ASP A 213 -12.48 -3.60 31.93
CA ASP A 213 -13.51 -2.60 32.22
C ASP A 213 -12.93 -1.27 32.74
N ASN A 214 -11.76 -1.31 33.35
CA ASN A 214 -11.06 -0.16 33.91
C ASN A 214 -9.84 0.27 33.07
N ALA A 215 -9.81 -0.05 31.77
CA ALA A 215 -8.67 0.15 30.90
C ALA A 215 -8.10 1.59 30.96
N VAL A 216 -8.97 2.62 30.94
CA VAL A 216 -8.55 4.02 30.97
C VAL A 216 -7.87 4.38 32.31
N GLN A 217 -8.42 3.92 33.43
CA GLN A 217 -7.85 4.19 34.75
C GLN A 217 -6.48 3.51 34.92
N LEU A 218 -6.37 2.28 34.47
CA LEU A 218 -5.12 1.51 34.47
C LEU A 218 -4.06 2.16 33.57
N ALA A 219 -4.43 2.65 32.39
CA ALA A 219 -3.53 3.37 31.51
C ALA A 219 -2.96 4.63 32.17
N MET A 220 -3.80 5.40 32.87
CA MET A 220 -3.34 6.58 33.59
C MET A 220 -2.38 6.23 34.74
N LEU A 221 -2.58 5.10 35.43
CA LEU A 221 -1.65 4.60 36.45
C LEU A 221 -0.31 4.18 35.82
N VAL A 222 -0.34 3.49 34.68
CA VAL A 222 0.86 3.10 33.94
C VAL A 222 1.68 4.31 33.56
N ILE A 223 1.04 5.34 32.99
CA ILE A 223 1.72 6.59 32.56
C ILE A 223 2.26 7.35 33.77
N LYS A 224 1.44 7.50 34.82
CA LYS A 224 1.83 8.27 36.02
C LYS A 224 3.02 7.67 36.75
N ASN A 225 3.08 6.33 36.83
CA ASN A 225 4.07 5.63 37.61
C ASN A 225 5.22 5.03 36.77
N GLY A 226 5.18 5.19 35.44
CA GLY A 226 6.19 4.62 34.54
C GLY A 226 6.28 3.08 34.64
N LEU A 227 5.13 2.40 34.77
CA LEU A 227 5.12 0.94 34.96
C LEU A 227 5.55 0.24 33.67
N SER A 228 6.19 -0.91 33.80
CA SER A 228 6.43 -1.84 32.68
C SER A 228 5.18 -2.73 32.42
N VAL A 229 5.16 -3.37 31.24
CA VAL A 229 4.11 -4.34 30.85
C VAL A 229 4.15 -5.57 31.71
#